data_3f935ba7cfe1f7483d623fb94b89da2b
#
_entry.id   3f935ba7cfe1f7483d623fb94b89da2b
#
_cell.length_a   1.000
_cell.length_b   1.000
_cell.length_c   1.000
_cell.angle_alpha   90.00
_cell.angle_beta   90.00
_cell.angle_gamma   90.00
#
_symmetry.space_group_name_H-M   'P 1'
#
loop_
_entity.id
_entity.type
_entity.pdbx_description
1 polymer ?
#
loop_
_entity_poly.entity_id
_entity_poly.type
_entity_poly.pdbx_seq_one_letter_code
_entity_poly.pdbx_strand_id
1 'polypeptide(L)'
;MFDVAVFENKSPSFGPALPEPGEGDLSAETADSARIAPGRSRPGYGRCEVVVFCPQRTGSWGDLTPSRSRTIVEAWADRTAALSAVPAVEQVYVFENRGREIGVTLHHPHGQIYAYPYVTPRTSRLLASIADYGPELMGDVLAFEQKSDRVLIRGEHFTVFVPFAARWPVEVHMLPHRHVPDLAATSAAERDEIAVLYRRITRALDLLYDTPTPYIGAWHQAPVHRARDTVRLMLQFTSPRRAADKLKYLAGSESGMGAFIGDVAPETGAERLRAALAALPED
;
A
#
# COMPACT_ATOMS: atom_id res chain seq x y z
N MET A 1 -3.21 -2.15 29.31
CA MET A 1 -2.44 -1.45 28.24
C MET A 1 -2.53 -2.34 27.02
N PHE A 2 -2.93 -1.82 25.84
CA PHE A 2 -3.02 -2.61 24.61
C PHE A 2 -1.66 -2.66 23.90
N ASP A 3 -1.46 -3.66 23.05
CA ASP A 3 -0.30 -3.74 22.19
C ASP A 3 -0.56 -3.10 20.82
N VAL A 4 -1.63 -3.52 20.16
CA VAL A 4 -2.19 -2.95 18.94
C VAL A 4 -3.69 -2.87 19.14
N ALA A 5 -4.33 -1.83 18.61
CA ALA A 5 -5.77 -1.69 18.66
C ALA A 5 -6.33 -1.46 17.26
N VAL A 6 -7.39 -2.21 16.94
CA VAL A 6 -8.12 -2.04 15.66
C VAL A 6 -9.58 -1.71 15.99
N PHE A 7 -10.10 -0.68 15.35
CA PHE A 7 -11.48 -0.26 15.53
C PHE A 7 -12.01 0.45 14.28
N GLU A 8 -13.33 0.53 14.17
CA GLU A 8 -14.00 1.23 13.08
C GLU A 8 -13.64 2.72 13.09
N ASN A 9 -13.35 3.30 11.93
CA ASN A 9 -13.11 4.74 11.82
C ASN A 9 -14.38 5.51 12.27
N LYS A 10 -14.23 6.52 13.11
CA LYS A 10 -15.34 7.34 13.60
C LYS A 10 -16.08 8.10 12.49
N SER A 11 -15.36 8.43 11.41
CA SER A 11 -15.90 9.12 10.24
C SER A 11 -15.54 8.31 8.98
N PRO A 12 -16.16 7.13 8.79
CA PRO A 12 -15.76 6.22 7.72
C PRO A 12 -16.24 6.73 6.36
N SER A 13 -15.42 6.53 5.33
CA SER A 13 -15.82 6.78 3.92
C SER A 13 -16.76 5.69 3.39
N PHE A 14 -16.76 4.51 4.01
CA PHE A 14 -17.62 3.38 3.71
C PHE A 14 -18.22 2.86 5.01
N GLY A 15 -19.51 2.56 5.01
CA GLY A 15 -20.24 2.07 6.16
C GLY A 15 -20.65 0.60 6.04
N PRO A 16 -21.05 -0.05 7.15
CA PRO A 16 -21.49 -1.45 7.17
C PRO A 16 -22.94 -1.65 6.71
N ALA A 17 -23.68 -0.57 6.46
CA ALA A 17 -25.07 -0.68 6.03
C ALA A 17 -25.14 -1.26 4.61
N LEU A 18 -25.78 -2.43 4.48
CA LEU A 18 -26.12 -2.97 3.17
C LEU A 18 -27.12 -2.07 2.49
N PRO A 19 -27.00 -1.80 1.18
CA PRO A 19 -28.05 -1.14 0.44
C PRO A 19 -29.31 -2.03 0.45
N GLU A 20 -30.47 -1.41 0.51
CA GLU A 20 -31.74 -2.14 0.28
C GLU A 20 -31.71 -2.79 -1.11
N PRO A 21 -32.32 -3.97 -1.29
CA PRO A 21 -32.43 -4.60 -2.59
C PRO A 21 -33.04 -3.66 -3.62
N GLY A 22 -32.29 -3.35 -4.69
CA GLY A 22 -32.68 -2.38 -5.71
C GLY A 22 -32.14 -0.97 -5.51
N GLU A 23 -31.62 -0.60 -4.34
CA GLU A 23 -30.90 0.66 -4.14
C GLU A 23 -29.47 0.56 -4.68
N GLY A 24 -29.19 1.31 -5.74
CA GLY A 24 -27.85 1.43 -6.28
C GLY A 24 -27.33 0.20 -7.04
N ASP A 25 -28.19 -0.68 -7.47
CA ASP A 25 -27.83 -1.74 -8.41
C ASP A 25 -27.45 -1.14 -9.76
N LEU A 26 -26.14 -1.08 -10.02
CA LEU A 26 -25.60 -0.65 -11.31
C LEU A 26 -25.90 -1.67 -12.42
N SER A 27 -26.38 -2.86 -12.07
CA SER A 27 -26.79 -3.93 -13.00
C SER A 27 -28.25 -3.83 -13.40
N ALA A 28 -29.07 -2.95 -12.78
CA ALA A 28 -30.39 -2.63 -13.30
C ALA A 28 -30.23 -1.91 -14.65
N GLU A 29 -29.83 -2.65 -15.66
CA GLU A 29 -30.10 -2.38 -17.03
C GLU A 29 -31.63 -2.27 -17.13
N THR A 30 -32.14 -1.06 -17.20
CA THR A 30 -33.46 -0.89 -17.82
C THR A 30 -33.28 -1.45 -19.23
N ALA A 31 -34.02 -2.50 -19.54
CA ALA A 31 -33.88 -3.34 -20.73
C ALA A 31 -34.00 -2.58 -22.07
N ASP A 32 -33.97 -1.26 -22.07
CA ASP A 32 -34.24 -0.40 -23.21
C ASP A 32 -33.15 0.62 -23.55
N SER A 33 -32.00 0.62 -22.92
CA SER A 33 -30.88 1.47 -23.38
C SER A 33 -29.54 0.78 -23.30
N ALA A 34 -28.98 0.47 -24.47
CA ALA A 34 -27.58 0.09 -24.66
C ALA A 34 -26.58 1.20 -24.24
N ARG A 35 -27.04 2.25 -23.53
CA ARG A 35 -26.25 3.37 -23.08
C ARG A 35 -26.20 3.43 -21.57
N ILE A 36 -24.98 3.34 -21.03
CA ILE A 36 -24.69 3.60 -19.63
C ILE A 36 -25.11 5.06 -19.30
N ALA A 37 -25.99 5.25 -18.31
CA ALA A 37 -26.33 6.58 -17.85
C ALA A 37 -25.09 7.37 -17.42
N PRO A 38 -24.90 8.64 -17.80
CA PRO A 38 -23.71 9.41 -17.49
C PRO A 38 -23.48 9.70 -16.00
N GLY A 39 -24.54 9.68 -15.19
CA GLY A 39 -24.47 9.86 -13.74
C GLY A 39 -24.97 8.60 -13.03
N ARG A 40 -24.05 7.88 -12.35
CA ARG A 40 -24.39 6.72 -11.54
C ARG A 40 -23.87 6.88 -10.13
N SER A 41 -24.64 6.44 -9.15
CA SER A 41 -24.22 6.35 -7.77
C SER A 41 -24.59 4.99 -7.20
N ARG A 42 -23.90 4.60 -6.16
CA ARG A 42 -24.24 3.42 -5.36
C ARG A 42 -23.95 3.70 -3.89
N PRO A 43 -24.62 2.99 -2.95
CA PRO A 43 -24.31 3.11 -1.53
C PRO A 43 -22.83 2.83 -1.24
N GLY A 44 -22.27 3.60 -0.33
CA GLY A 44 -20.90 3.44 0.14
C GLY A 44 -20.76 2.27 1.13
N TYR A 45 -21.16 1.06 0.72
CA TYR A 45 -21.01 -0.13 1.53
C TYR A 45 -19.54 -0.57 1.60
N GLY A 46 -19.08 -0.91 2.80
CA GLY A 46 -17.69 -1.35 3.03
C GLY A 46 -17.26 -1.13 4.46
N ARG A 47 -15.97 -1.06 4.70
CA ARG A 47 -15.42 -0.85 6.03
C ARG A 47 -14.23 0.09 5.97
N CYS A 48 -14.10 0.90 7.02
CA CYS A 48 -12.92 1.72 7.24
C CYS A 48 -12.45 1.49 8.68
N GLU A 49 -11.28 0.87 8.84
CA GLU A 49 -10.70 0.58 10.15
C GLU A 49 -9.46 1.43 10.38
N VAL A 50 -9.23 1.78 11.64
CA VAL A 50 -7.99 2.40 12.13
C VAL A 50 -7.22 1.36 12.92
N VAL A 51 -5.94 1.25 12.64
CA VAL A 51 -5.00 0.37 13.34
C VAL A 51 -4.02 1.24 14.10
N VAL A 52 -4.18 1.35 15.42
CA VAL A 52 -3.24 2.07 16.29
C VAL A 52 -2.09 1.14 16.63
N PHE A 53 -0.87 1.54 16.29
CA PHE A 53 0.32 0.68 16.32
C PHE A 53 0.90 0.49 17.72
N CYS A 54 0.67 1.44 18.62
CA CYS A 54 1.21 1.38 19.97
C CYS A 54 0.46 2.35 20.90
N PRO A 55 0.57 2.22 22.22
CA PRO A 55 -0.04 3.16 23.18
C PRO A 55 0.68 4.51 23.26
N GLN A 56 1.90 4.64 22.74
CA GLN A 56 2.67 5.88 22.71
C GLN A 56 2.03 6.86 21.71
N ARG A 57 1.87 8.12 22.15
CA ARG A 57 1.19 9.16 21.34
C ARG A 57 2.06 9.75 20.25
N THR A 58 3.36 9.51 20.29
CA THR A 58 4.36 10.04 19.35
C THR A 58 5.31 8.93 18.94
N GLY A 59 5.99 9.12 17.80
CA GLY A 59 6.92 8.18 17.23
C GLY A 59 6.53 7.77 15.81
N SER A 60 7.20 6.77 15.32
CA SER A 60 7.01 6.21 13.98
C SER A 60 7.13 4.70 14.00
N TRP A 61 6.82 4.05 12.89
CA TRP A 61 7.04 2.61 12.77
C TRP A 61 8.50 2.22 13.06
N GLY A 62 9.46 3.03 12.61
CA GLY A 62 10.90 2.79 12.83
C GLY A 62 11.31 2.74 14.32
N ASP A 63 10.51 3.35 15.21
CA ASP A 63 10.75 3.38 16.65
C ASP A 63 10.15 2.17 17.38
N LEU A 64 9.31 1.38 16.70
CA LEU A 64 8.66 0.22 17.30
C LEU A 64 9.67 -0.90 17.55
N THR A 65 9.39 -1.72 18.58
CA THR A 65 10.16 -2.96 18.79
C THR A 65 9.88 -3.99 17.68
N PRO A 66 10.80 -4.90 17.37
CA PRO A 66 10.56 -5.98 16.41
C PRO A 66 9.29 -6.79 16.70
N SER A 67 9.04 -7.13 17.98
CA SER A 67 7.83 -7.86 18.40
C SER A 67 6.55 -7.06 18.14
N ARG A 68 6.57 -5.74 18.36
CA ARG A 68 5.44 -4.87 18.08
C ARG A 68 5.16 -4.78 16.57
N SER A 69 6.20 -4.58 15.76
CA SER A 69 6.09 -4.59 14.30
C SER A 69 5.49 -5.90 13.81
N ARG A 70 5.90 -7.03 14.39
CA ARG A 70 5.34 -8.35 14.08
C ARG A 70 3.85 -8.47 14.43
N THR A 71 3.44 -7.96 15.59
CA THR A 71 2.03 -7.94 16.02
C THR A 71 1.15 -7.12 15.07
N ILE A 72 1.67 -6.00 14.54
CA ILE A 72 0.92 -5.18 13.56
C ILE A 72 0.75 -5.93 12.25
N VAL A 73 1.79 -6.62 11.77
CA VAL A 73 1.70 -7.44 10.55
C VAL A 73 0.67 -8.57 10.72
N GLU A 74 0.61 -9.20 11.91
CA GLU A 74 -0.45 -10.18 12.23
C GLU A 74 -1.84 -9.55 12.20
N ALA A 75 -1.99 -8.36 12.80
CA ALA A 75 -3.26 -7.65 12.77
C ALA A 75 -3.69 -7.33 11.33
N TRP A 76 -2.77 -6.91 10.47
CA TRP A 76 -3.06 -6.67 9.04
C TRP A 76 -3.50 -7.93 8.30
N ALA A 77 -2.83 -9.06 8.56
CA ALA A 77 -3.19 -10.35 7.96
C ALA A 77 -4.57 -10.83 8.43
N ASP A 78 -4.83 -10.78 9.73
CA ASP A 78 -6.12 -11.12 10.34
C ASP A 78 -7.25 -10.24 9.79
N ARG A 79 -7.06 -8.92 9.78
CA ARG A 79 -8.06 -8.00 9.26
C ARG A 79 -8.31 -8.17 7.76
N THR A 80 -7.24 -8.46 6.98
CA THR A 80 -7.39 -8.77 5.55
C THR A 80 -8.28 -10.00 5.36
N ALA A 81 -8.07 -11.07 6.13
CA ALA A 81 -8.91 -12.27 6.07
C ALA A 81 -10.37 -11.97 6.46
N ALA A 82 -10.57 -11.30 7.59
CA ALA A 82 -11.90 -10.98 8.11
C ALA A 82 -12.69 -10.05 7.18
N LEU A 83 -12.05 -9.03 6.62
CA LEU A 83 -12.70 -8.09 5.71
C LEU A 83 -12.96 -8.70 4.34
N SER A 84 -12.08 -9.59 3.86
CA SER A 84 -12.30 -10.34 2.62
C SER A 84 -13.47 -11.32 2.71
N ALA A 85 -13.86 -11.75 3.91
CA ALA A 85 -15.02 -12.60 4.12
C ALA A 85 -16.36 -11.83 4.10
N VAL A 86 -16.33 -10.50 4.08
CA VAL A 86 -17.55 -9.67 4.00
C VAL A 86 -18.10 -9.70 2.57
N PRO A 87 -19.37 -10.14 2.34
CA PRO A 87 -19.86 -10.52 1.01
C PRO A 87 -19.74 -9.47 -0.08
N ALA A 88 -19.88 -8.18 0.22
CA ALA A 88 -19.81 -7.13 -0.79
C ALA A 88 -18.44 -6.45 -0.88
N VAL A 89 -17.41 -6.97 -0.20
CA VAL A 89 -16.05 -6.43 -0.30
C VAL A 89 -15.35 -7.04 -1.52
N GLU A 90 -14.91 -6.18 -2.41
CA GLU A 90 -14.18 -6.54 -3.63
C GLU A 90 -12.66 -6.36 -3.49
N GLN A 91 -12.23 -5.45 -2.59
CA GLN A 91 -10.81 -5.17 -2.40
C GLN A 91 -10.53 -4.65 -0.99
N VAL A 92 -9.47 -5.20 -0.36
CA VAL A 92 -8.93 -4.72 0.92
C VAL A 92 -7.63 -3.97 0.67
N TYR A 93 -7.51 -2.79 1.26
CA TYR A 93 -6.34 -1.92 1.11
C TYR A 93 -5.84 -1.47 2.48
N VAL A 94 -4.64 -1.90 2.83
CA VAL A 94 -3.97 -1.59 4.08
C VAL A 94 -2.94 -0.50 3.82
N PHE A 95 -2.97 0.58 4.58
CA PHE A 95 -2.04 1.69 4.37
C PHE A 95 -1.74 2.47 5.65
N GLU A 96 -0.58 3.12 5.63
CA GLU A 96 -0.14 4.10 6.62
C GLU A 96 0.16 5.41 5.90
N ASN A 97 -0.34 6.52 6.45
CA ASN A 97 0.07 7.86 6.07
C ASN A 97 0.91 8.45 7.20
N ARG A 98 2.10 8.97 6.89
CA ARG A 98 2.97 9.63 7.85
C ARG A 98 3.41 10.99 7.35
N GLY A 99 3.24 12.00 8.20
CA GLY A 99 3.70 13.36 7.94
C GLY A 99 2.58 14.35 7.62
N ARG A 100 2.75 15.58 8.10
CA ARG A 100 1.80 16.68 7.87
C ARG A 100 1.71 17.07 6.40
N GLU A 101 2.78 16.86 5.66
CA GLU A 101 2.96 17.18 4.24
C GLU A 101 2.03 16.38 3.33
N ILE A 102 1.51 15.26 3.81
CA ILE A 102 0.50 14.44 3.11
C ILE A 102 -0.86 14.44 3.83
N GLY A 103 -1.10 15.44 4.72
CA GLY A 103 -2.39 15.67 5.35
C GLY A 103 -2.65 14.91 6.65
N VAL A 104 -1.62 14.32 7.26
CA VAL A 104 -1.77 13.65 8.56
C VAL A 104 -1.93 14.69 9.67
N THR A 105 -3.04 14.62 10.41
CA THR A 105 -3.36 15.54 11.51
C THR A 105 -3.14 14.92 12.89
N LEU A 106 -3.12 13.59 12.99
CA LEU A 106 -2.90 12.85 14.23
C LEU A 106 -1.48 12.29 14.26
N HIS A 107 -0.69 12.73 15.24
CA HIS A 107 0.70 12.27 15.39
C HIS A 107 0.85 10.89 16.03
N HIS A 108 -0.24 10.33 16.61
CA HIS A 108 -0.23 8.99 17.15
C HIS A 108 0.03 7.97 16.03
N PRO A 109 1.04 7.09 16.14
CA PRO A 109 1.35 6.12 15.09
C PRO A 109 0.17 5.20 14.78
N HIS A 110 -0.35 5.28 13.57
CA HIS A 110 -1.50 4.50 13.13
C HIS A 110 -1.49 4.26 11.63
N GLY A 111 -2.15 3.19 11.22
CA GLY A 111 -2.52 2.91 9.84
C GLY A 111 -4.02 2.81 9.68
N GLN A 112 -4.46 2.56 8.47
CA GLN A 112 -5.87 2.39 8.14
C GLN A 112 -6.05 1.18 7.22
N ILE A 113 -7.25 0.61 7.27
CA ILE A 113 -7.66 -0.45 6.35
C ILE A 113 -8.98 -0.06 5.72
N TYR A 114 -9.01 0.03 4.40
CA TYR A 114 -10.23 0.27 3.64
C TYR A 114 -10.65 -1.00 2.92
N ALA A 115 -11.90 -1.39 3.11
CA ALA A 115 -12.53 -2.48 2.38
C ALA A 115 -13.54 -1.88 1.38
N TYR A 116 -13.17 -1.90 0.10
CA TYR A 116 -13.94 -1.30 -0.98
C TYR A 116 -14.99 -2.28 -1.52
N PRO A 117 -16.21 -1.81 -1.85
CA PRO A 117 -17.21 -2.61 -2.53
C PRO A 117 -17.00 -2.66 -4.05
N TYR A 118 -15.81 -2.34 -4.53
CA TYR A 118 -15.42 -2.37 -5.94
C TYR A 118 -13.91 -2.53 -6.08
N VAL A 119 -13.47 -3.01 -7.23
CA VAL A 119 -12.06 -2.99 -7.61
C VAL A 119 -11.67 -1.54 -7.96
N THR A 120 -10.64 -1.03 -7.28
CA THR A 120 -10.22 0.37 -7.43
C THR A 120 -9.65 0.66 -8.83
N PRO A 121 -9.69 1.91 -9.33
CA PRO A 121 -9.19 2.26 -10.67
C PRO A 121 -7.73 1.87 -10.90
N ARG A 122 -6.88 1.97 -9.87
CA ARG A 122 -5.48 1.54 -9.97
C ARG A 122 -5.37 0.04 -10.21
N THR A 123 -6.10 -0.76 -9.43
CA THR A 123 -6.11 -2.21 -9.58
C THR A 123 -6.74 -2.63 -10.91
N SER A 124 -7.82 -1.97 -11.34
CA SER A 124 -8.42 -2.23 -12.67
C SER A 124 -7.42 -1.98 -13.80
N ARG A 125 -6.59 -0.94 -13.70
CA ARG A 125 -5.52 -0.68 -14.67
C ARG A 125 -4.44 -1.77 -14.64
N LEU A 126 -4.05 -2.25 -13.46
CA LEU A 126 -3.12 -3.38 -13.33
C LEU A 126 -3.70 -4.64 -13.98
N LEU A 127 -4.97 -4.95 -13.75
CA LEU A 127 -5.65 -6.10 -14.36
C LEU A 127 -5.67 -5.99 -15.89
N ALA A 128 -5.91 -4.81 -16.43
CA ALA A 128 -5.82 -4.58 -17.87
C ALA A 128 -4.39 -4.82 -18.39
N SER A 129 -3.37 -4.33 -17.70
CA SER A 129 -1.97 -4.59 -18.07
C SER A 129 -1.61 -6.07 -17.99
N ILE A 130 -2.13 -6.81 -17.01
CA ILE A 130 -1.95 -8.28 -16.92
C ILE A 130 -2.66 -8.97 -18.08
N ALA A 131 -3.86 -8.52 -18.46
CA ALA A 131 -4.58 -9.10 -19.59
C ALA A 131 -3.83 -8.90 -20.93
N ASP A 132 -3.17 -7.76 -21.09
CA ASP A 132 -2.40 -7.43 -22.30
C ASP A 132 -1.04 -8.15 -22.35
N TYR A 133 -0.32 -8.21 -21.23
CA TYR A 133 1.03 -8.79 -21.16
C TYR A 133 1.01 -10.31 -20.98
N GLY A 134 0.14 -10.79 -20.11
CA GLY A 134 0.07 -12.16 -19.63
C GLY A 134 0.12 -12.26 -18.09
N PRO A 135 -0.25 -13.43 -17.53
CA PRO A 135 -0.32 -13.65 -16.10
C PRO A 135 1.02 -13.50 -15.38
N GLU A 136 2.14 -13.61 -16.10
CA GLU A 136 3.50 -13.54 -15.55
C GLU A 136 3.99 -12.10 -15.28
N LEU A 137 3.24 -11.06 -15.69
CA LEU A 137 3.68 -9.66 -15.61
C LEU A 137 4.37 -9.31 -14.30
N MET A 138 3.76 -9.61 -13.17
CA MET A 138 4.33 -9.21 -11.87
C MET A 138 5.55 -10.07 -11.48
N GLY A 139 5.60 -11.33 -11.93
CA GLY A 139 6.75 -12.20 -11.78
C GLY A 139 7.93 -11.72 -12.60
N ASP A 140 7.70 -11.36 -13.86
CA ASP A 140 8.72 -10.85 -14.78
C ASP A 140 9.26 -9.49 -14.34
N VAL A 141 8.40 -8.61 -13.81
CA VAL A 141 8.83 -7.34 -13.19
C VAL A 141 9.76 -7.63 -12.01
N LEU A 142 9.42 -8.55 -11.12
CA LEU A 142 10.30 -8.92 -10.01
C LEU A 142 11.64 -9.48 -10.51
N ALA A 143 11.61 -10.39 -11.48
CA ALA A 143 12.82 -10.99 -12.05
C ALA A 143 13.72 -9.95 -12.76
N PHE A 144 13.12 -8.96 -13.41
CA PHE A 144 13.83 -7.83 -14.01
C PHE A 144 14.49 -6.96 -12.94
N GLU A 145 13.75 -6.57 -11.90
CA GLU A 145 14.26 -5.71 -10.83
C GLU A 145 15.35 -6.39 -10.01
N GLN A 146 15.23 -7.69 -9.76
CA GLN A 146 16.25 -8.45 -9.05
C GLN A 146 17.62 -8.46 -9.74
N LYS A 147 17.71 -8.18 -11.03
CA LYS A 147 18.98 -8.10 -11.79
C LYS A 147 19.52 -6.67 -11.87
N SER A 148 18.80 -5.70 -11.35
CA SER A 148 19.15 -4.29 -11.46
C SER A 148 19.96 -3.77 -10.28
N ASP A 149 20.62 -2.63 -10.46
CA ASP A 149 21.31 -1.88 -9.40
C ASP A 149 20.36 -1.12 -8.47
N ARG A 150 19.04 -1.26 -8.68
CA ARG A 150 18.00 -0.63 -7.88
C ARG A 150 17.53 -1.48 -6.71
N VAL A 151 18.06 -2.69 -6.55
CA VAL A 151 17.78 -3.52 -5.38
C VAL A 151 18.38 -2.89 -4.12
N LEU A 152 17.55 -2.78 -3.09
CA LEU A 152 17.93 -2.26 -1.78
C LEU A 152 18.24 -3.39 -0.79
N ILE A 153 17.37 -4.39 -0.71
CA ILE A 153 17.52 -5.54 0.19
C ILE A 153 17.08 -6.81 -0.56
N ARG A 154 17.92 -7.85 -0.47
CA ARG A 154 17.58 -9.22 -0.88
C ARG A 154 17.31 -10.01 0.38
N GLY A 155 16.04 -10.16 0.73
CA GLY A 155 15.62 -10.99 1.85
C GLY A 155 15.49 -12.46 1.46
N GLU A 156 15.06 -13.28 2.40
CA GLU A 156 14.80 -14.71 2.18
C GLU A 156 13.50 -14.91 1.37
N HIS A 157 12.46 -14.13 1.69
CA HIS A 157 11.13 -14.25 1.08
C HIS A 157 10.75 -13.05 0.22
N PHE A 158 11.42 -11.91 0.37
CA PHE A 158 11.09 -10.67 -0.32
C PHE A 158 12.31 -10.00 -0.96
N THR A 159 12.06 -9.26 -2.04
CA THR A 159 13.02 -8.30 -2.59
C THR A 159 12.47 -6.89 -2.42
N VAL A 160 13.31 -5.98 -1.90
CA VAL A 160 13.04 -4.55 -1.76
C VAL A 160 13.85 -3.79 -2.79
N PHE A 161 13.21 -2.91 -3.56
CA PHE A 161 13.87 -2.18 -4.64
C PHE A 161 13.21 -0.83 -4.92
N VAL A 162 13.93 0.07 -5.59
CA VAL A 162 13.36 1.24 -6.24
C VAL A 162 12.90 0.83 -7.63
N PRO A 163 11.62 0.99 -8.00
CA PRO A 163 11.13 0.51 -9.29
C PRO A 163 11.74 1.30 -10.45
N PHE A 164 11.97 0.65 -11.59
CA PHE A 164 12.43 1.28 -12.83
C PHE A 164 11.58 2.50 -13.23
N ALA A 165 10.27 2.38 -13.10
CA ALA A 165 9.31 3.44 -13.41
C ALA A 165 8.86 4.19 -12.15
N ALA A 166 9.79 4.56 -11.26
CA ALA A 166 9.48 5.35 -10.08
C ALA A 166 8.83 6.68 -10.47
N ARG A 167 7.73 7.01 -9.78
CA ARG A 167 6.92 8.23 -10.01
C ARG A 167 7.19 9.31 -8.99
N TRP A 168 7.71 8.92 -7.83
CA TRP A 168 7.96 9.79 -6.69
C TRP A 168 9.46 9.97 -6.46
N PRO A 169 9.88 11.10 -5.87
CA PRO A 169 11.29 11.33 -5.52
C PRO A 169 11.87 10.22 -4.64
N VAL A 170 11.04 9.65 -3.78
CA VAL A 170 11.35 8.44 -3.03
C VAL A 170 10.20 7.47 -3.27
N GLU A 171 10.51 6.35 -3.90
CA GLU A 171 9.58 5.25 -4.13
C GLU A 171 10.28 3.92 -3.89
N VAL A 172 9.69 3.07 -3.05
CA VAL A 172 10.23 1.75 -2.71
C VAL A 172 9.13 0.72 -2.88
N HIS A 173 9.44 -0.36 -3.58
CA HIS A 173 8.58 -1.52 -3.68
C HIS A 173 9.19 -2.71 -2.93
N MET A 174 8.32 -3.57 -2.38
CA MET A 174 8.69 -4.85 -1.82
C MET A 174 7.73 -5.92 -2.34
N LEU A 175 8.28 -6.95 -3.00
CA LEU A 175 7.51 -8.05 -3.55
C LEU A 175 7.98 -9.39 -2.99
N PRO A 176 7.07 -10.33 -2.70
CA PRO A 176 7.40 -11.69 -2.29
C PRO A 176 7.99 -12.50 -3.46
N HIS A 177 8.92 -13.42 -3.15
CA HIS A 177 9.54 -14.29 -4.16
C HIS A 177 8.53 -15.32 -4.70
N ARG A 178 7.75 -15.96 -3.82
CA ARG A 178 6.65 -16.80 -4.27
C ARG A 178 5.42 -15.95 -4.59
N HIS A 179 4.50 -16.49 -5.34
CA HIS A 179 3.19 -15.85 -5.54
C HIS A 179 2.39 -15.85 -4.23
N VAL A 180 2.03 -14.65 -3.76
CA VAL A 180 1.17 -14.41 -2.60
C VAL A 180 0.16 -13.36 -3.00
N PRO A 181 -1.17 -13.61 -2.95
CA PRO A 181 -2.17 -12.66 -3.39
C PRO A 181 -2.44 -11.53 -2.39
N ASP A 182 -2.30 -11.78 -1.10
CA ASP A 182 -2.62 -10.84 -0.02
C ASP A 182 -1.88 -11.16 1.28
N LEU A 183 -2.02 -10.29 2.28
CA LEU A 183 -1.40 -10.47 3.60
C LEU A 183 -1.91 -11.69 4.35
N ALA A 184 -3.18 -12.08 4.16
CA ALA A 184 -3.75 -13.24 4.83
C ALA A 184 -3.09 -14.56 4.36
N ALA A 185 -2.66 -14.60 3.10
CA ALA A 185 -2.00 -15.77 2.49
C ALA A 185 -0.49 -15.86 2.80
N THR A 186 0.09 -14.91 3.54
CA THR A 186 1.48 -14.95 3.96
C THR A 186 1.71 -15.99 5.05
N SER A 187 2.86 -16.68 5.01
CA SER A 187 3.31 -17.59 6.07
C SER A 187 3.81 -16.81 7.30
N ALA A 188 4.02 -17.53 8.41
CA ALA A 188 4.61 -16.93 9.62
C ALA A 188 6.00 -16.35 9.34
N ALA A 189 6.87 -17.07 8.63
CA ALA A 189 8.21 -16.63 8.26
C ALA A 189 8.19 -15.38 7.37
N GLU A 190 7.27 -15.33 6.41
CA GLU A 190 7.08 -14.14 5.58
C GLU A 190 6.62 -12.92 6.41
N ARG A 191 5.73 -13.11 7.39
CA ARG A 191 5.29 -12.02 8.28
C ARG A 191 6.41 -11.56 9.21
N ASP A 192 7.28 -12.47 9.66
CA ASP A 192 8.48 -12.13 10.42
C ASP A 192 9.41 -11.23 9.59
N GLU A 193 9.67 -11.62 8.35
CA GLU A 193 10.50 -10.82 7.45
C GLU A 193 9.84 -9.49 7.06
N ILE A 194 8.53 -9.44 6.79
CA ILE A 194 7.80 -8.19 6.56
C ILE A 194 8.02 -7.20 7.71
N ALA A 195 7.90 -7.65 8.96
CA ALA A 195 8.06 -6.80 10.13
C ALA A 195 9.47 -6.18 10.22
N VAL A 196 10.49 -6.97 9.93
CA VAL A 196 11.89 -6.51 9.88
C VAL A 196 12.11 -5.54 8.73
N LEU A 197 11.70 -5.91 7.52
CA LEU A 197 11.93 -5.10 6.31
C LEU A 197 11.18 -3.77 6.38
N TYR A 198 9.91 -3.77 6.81
CA TYR A 198 9.12 -2.55 6.96
C TYR A 198 9.79 -1.57 7.93
N ARG A 199 10.27 -2.08 9.08
CA ARG A 199 11.00 -1.28 10.08
C ARG A 199 12.30 -0.73 9.53
N ARG A 200 13.10 -1.54 8.82
CA ARG A 200 14.35 -1.09 8.19
C ARG A 200 14.12 -0.02 7.13
N ILE A 201 13.11 -0.20 6.27
CA ILE A 201 12.76 0.79 5.24
C ILE A 201 12.37 2.12 5.90
N THR A 202 11.46 2.12 6.89
CA THR A 202 11.00 3.35 7.54
C THR A 202 12.13 4.08 8.28
N ARG A 203 13.06 3.36 8.90
CA ARG A 203 14.27 3.94 9.52
C ARG A 203 15.21 4.55 8.47
N ALA A 204 15.41 3.86 7.34
CA ALA A 204 16.22 4.39 6.24
C ALA A 204 15.62 5.65 5.62
N LEU A 205 14.27 5.72 5.50
CA LEU A 205 13.58 6.91 5.03
C LEU A 205 13.84 8.12 5.94
N ASP A 206 13.95 7.92 7.25
CA ASP A 206 14.26 8.98 8.21
C ASP A 206 15.70 9.48 8.15
N LEU A 207 16.63 8.69 7.59
CA LEU A 207 18.02 9.06 7.41
C LEU A 207 18.29 9.76 6.07
N LEU A 208 17.33 9.82 5.14
CA LEU A 208 17.54 10.43 3.82
C LEU A 208 17.78 11.94 3.89
N TYR A 209 17.19 12.58 4.89
CA TYR A 209 17.24 14.04 5.08
C TYR A 209 17.33 14.30 6.59
N ASP A 210 17.78 15.48 6.98
CA ASP A 210 17.87 15.89 8.41
C ASP A 210 16.49 16.21 9.01
N THR A 211 15.45 15.54 8.53
CA THR A 211 14.06 15.71 8.98
C THR A 211 13.26 14.44 8.67
N PRO A 212 12.28 14.09 9.50
CA PRO A 212 11.44 12.90 9.25
C PRO A 212 10.82 12.94 7.85
N THR A 213 10.99 11.87 7.10
CA THR A 213 10.45 11.77 5.74
C THR A 213 8.96 11.45 5.80
N PRO A 214 8.08 12.30 5.22
CA PRO A 214 6.66 11.96 5.06
C PRO A 214 6.54 10.83 4.05
N TYR A 215 5.63 9.89 4.27
CA TYR A 215 5.39 8.81 3.31
C TYR A 215 3.97 8.27 3.37
N ILE A 216 3.58 7.64 2.29
CA ILE A 216 2.46 6.70 2.24
C ILE A 216 3.07 5.30 2.08
N GLY A 217 2.86 4.43 3.06
CA GLY A 217 3.18 3.00 2.98
C GLY A 217 1.90 2.22 2.72
N ALA A 218 1.82 1.47 1.62
CA ALA A 218 0.56 0.85 1.23
C ALA A 218 0.75 -0.55 0.66
N TRP A 219 -0.12 -1.47 1.09
CA TRP A 219 -0.19 -2.83 0.60
C TRP A 219 -1.20 -2.95 -0.55
N HIS A 220 -0.70 -3.23 -1.74
CA HIS A 220 -1.51 -3.57 -2.90
C HIS A 220 -1.73 -5.07 -2.93
N GLN A 221 -2.98 -5.47 -2.85
CA GLN A 221 -3.41 -6.86 -2.74
C GLN A 221 -4.29 -7.22 -3.94
N ALA A 222 -4.36 -8.50 -4.25
CA ALA A 222 -5.31 -9.02 -5.23
C ALA A 222 -6.75 -8.65 -4.81
N PRO A 223 -7.65 -8.41 -5.78
CA PRO A 223 -9.08 -8.36 -5.49
C PRO A 223 -9.55 -9.63 -4.80
N VAL A 224 -10.60 -9.52 -3.98
CA VAL A 224 -11.06 -10.63 -3.13
C VAL A 224 -11.54 -11.83 -3.95
N HIS A 225 -12.26 -11.56 -5.06
CA HIS A 225 -12.98 -12.59 -5.81
C HIS A 225 -12.41 -12.90 -7.20
N ARG A 226 -11.31 -12.23 -7.61
CA ARG A 226 -10.75 -12.41 -8.96
C ARG A 226 -9.25 -12.19 -9.02
N ALA A 227 -8.59 -12.75 -10.03
CA ALA A 227 -7.17 -12.55 -10.33
C ALA A 227 -6.22 -12.84 -9.14
N ARG A 228 -6.63 -13.72 -8.24
CA ARG A 228 -5.85 -14.09 -7.05
C ARG A 228 -4.64 -14.95 -7.38
N ASP A 229 -4.63 -15.54 -8.54
CA ASP A 229 -3.55 -16.37 -9.12
C ASP A 229 -2.55 -15.55 -9.96
N THR A 230 -2.88 -14.30 -10.29
CA THR A 230 -2.05 -13.45 -11.15
C THR A 230 -1.57 -12.17 -10.46
N VAL A 231 -2.40 -11.54 -9.63
CA VAL A 231 -2.00 -10.35 -8.86
C VAL A 231 -1.20 -10.76 -7.64
N ARG A 232 0.03 -10.28 -7.56
CA ARG A 232 0.96 -10.53 -6.44
C ARG A 232 0.86 -9.41 -5.41
N LEU A 233 0.91 -9.76 -4.12
CA LEU A 233 1.06 -8.81 -3.02
C LEU A 233 2.26 -7.89 -3.26
N MET A 234 2.09 -6.60 -3.02
CA MET A 234 3.16 -5.61 -3.15
C MET A 234 3.01 -4.54 -2.07
N LEU A 235 4.07 -4.30 -1.30
CA LEU A 235 4.19 -3.07 -0.54
C LEU A 235 4.77 -1.97 -1.43
N GLN A 236 4.21 -0.77 -1.31
CA GLN A 236 4.75 0.43 -1.92
C GLN A 236 4.89 1.53 -0.87
N PHE A 237 6.08 2.10 -0.76
CA PHE A 237 6.28 3.39 -0.11
C PHE A 237 6.43 4.48 -1.17
N THR A 238 5.79 5.61 -0.95
CA THR A 238 5.95 6.81 -1.76
C THR A 238 6.14 8.02 -0.87
N SER A 239 7.07 8.90 -1.21
CA SER A 239 7.25 10.18 -0.53
C SER A 239 7.35 11.32 -1.52
N PRO A 240 6.67 12.44 -1.27
CA PRO A 240 6.82 13.66 -2.05
C PRO A 240 8.12 14.42 -1.74
N ARG A 241 8.87 14.03 -0.71
CA ARG A 241 10.10 14.74 -0.28
C ARG A 241 11.23 14.53 -1.28
N ARG A 242 11.76 15.63 -1.81
CA ARG A 242 12.85 15.62 -2.80
C ARG A 242 14.16 16.24 -2.28
N ALA A 243 14.06 17.02 -1.21
CA ALA A 243 15.16 17.57 -0.42
C ALA A 243 14.65 17.89 1.00
N ALA A 244 15.52 18.25 1.92
CA ALA A 244 15.16 18.52 3.32
C ALA A 244 13.98 19.52 3.45
N ASP A 245 13.97 20.55 2.59
CA ASP A 245 13.00 21.65 2.57
C ASP A 245 12.09 21.66 1.33
N LYS A 246 12.16 20.64 0.45
CA LYS A 246 11.44 20.64 -0.83
C LYS A 246 10.54 19.41 -0.99
N LEU A 247 9.33 19.68 -1.43
CA LEU A 247 8.34 18.66 -1.78
C LEU A 247 8.06 18.68 -3.29
N LYS A 248 7.74 17.51 -3.83
CA LYS A 248 7.12 17.36 -5.14
C LYS A 248 5.61 17.42 -4.96
N TYR A 249 4.99 18.43 -5.52
CA TYR A 249 3.55 18.50 -5.64
C TYR A 249 3.10 17.90 -6.98
N LEU A 250 1.95 17.24 -7.00
CA LEU A 250 1.33 16.82 -8.25
C LEU A 250 0.76 18.08 -8.93
N ALA A 251 1.35 18.43 -10.07
CA ALA A 251 0.99 19.62 -10.84
C ALA A 251 0.17 19.26 -12.08
N GLY A 252 0.16 20.12 -13.09
CA GLY A 252 -0.70 19.98 -14.26
C GLY A 252 -0.51 18.68 -15.04
N SER A 253 0.73 18.21 -15.20
CA SER A 253 1.00 16.96 -15.92
C SER A 253 0.47 15.75 -15.17
N GLU A 254 0.79 15.63 -13.89
CA GLU A 254 0.40 14.48 -13.07
C GLU A 254 -1.11 14.52 -12.76
N SER A 255 -1.62 15.66 -12.31
CA SER A 255 -3.02 15.80 -11.89
C SER A 255 -3.98 15.87 -13.07
N GLY A 256 -3.61 16.55 -14.16
CA GLY A 256 -4.46 16.76 -15.32
C GLY A 256 -4.40 15.63 -16.33
N MET A 257 -3.22 15.06 -16.58
CA MET A 257 -3.01 14.07 -17.63
C MET A 257 -2.58 12.69 -17.10
N GLY A 258 -2.31 12.54 -15.80
CA GLY A 258 -1.82 11.30 -15.22
C GLY A 258 -0.40 10.93 -15.64
N ALA A 259 0.35 11.88 -16.22
CA ALA A 259 1.72 11.70 -16.70
C ALA A 259 2.70 12.20 -15.64
N PHE A 260 3.37 11.28 -14.97
CA PHE A 260 4.33 11.59 -13.91
C PHE A 260 5.68 11.98 -14.49
N ILE A 261 6.25 13.05 -13.97
CA ILE A 261 7.59 13.55 -14.32
C ILE A 261 8.53 13.19 -13.15
N GLY A 262 9.54 12.38 -13.41
CA GLY A 262 10.56 12.01 -12.44
C GLY A 262 11.64 13.09 -12.33
N ASP A 263 11.90 13.59 -11.11
CA ASP A 263 12.96 14.55 -10.82
C ASP A 263 14.29 13.86 -10.42
N VAL A 264 14.20 12.59 -10.01
CA VAL A 264 15.32 11.79 -9.50
C VAL A 264 15.34 10.48 -10.29
N ALA A 265 16.48 10.16 -10.88
CA ALA A 265 16.67 8.87 -11.51
C ALA A 265 16.51 7.75 -10.47
N PRO A 266 15.81 6.65 -10.78
CA PRO A 266 15.60 5.55 -9.86
C PRO A 266 16.90 4.97 -9.28
N GLU A 267 17.96 4.90 -10.09
CA GLU A 267 19.29 4.45 -9.67
C GLU A 267 19.90 5.35 -8.59
N THR A 268 19.77 6.68 -8.76
CA THR A 268 20.22 7.66 -7.76
C THR A 268 19.40 7.55 -6.47
N GLY A 269 18.09 7.33 -6.59
CA GLY A 269 17.21 7.05 -5.44
C GLY A 269 17.63 5.79 -4.69
N ALA A 270 17.94 4.73 -5.43
CA ALA A 270 18.39 3.47 -4.86
C ALA A 270 19.76 3.61 -4.16
N GLU A 271 20.70 4.32 -4.75
CA GLU A 271 22.01 4.58 -4.14
C GLU A 271 21.89 5.29 -2.79
N ARG A 272 21.09 6.36 -2.72
CA ARG A 272 20.82 7.11 -1.49
C ARG A 272 20.17 6.23 -0.41
N LEU A 273 19.19 5.42 -0.79
CA LEU A 273 18.49 4.52 0.14
C LEU A 273 19.41 3.40 0.63
N ARG A 274 20.28 2.84 -0.23
CA ARG A 274 21.28 1.85 0.20
C ARG A 274 22.28 2.44 1.19
N ALA A 275 22.74 3.68 0.95
CA ALA A 275 23.61 4.38 1.89
C ALA A 275 22.93 4.58 3.25
N ALA A 276 21.64 4.99 3.26
CA ALA A 276 20.85 5.13 4.47
C ALA A 276 20.65 3.78 5.19
N LEU A 277 20.36 2.70 4.45
CA LEU A 277 20.24 1.35 5.03
C LEU A 277 21.54 0.83 5.64
N ALA A 278 22.68 1.13 5.02
CA ALA A 278 23.99 0.76 5.52
C ALA A 278 24.40 1.53 6.77
N ALA A 279 23.85 2.73 6.98
CA ALA A 279 24.09 3.54 8.17
C ALA A 279 23.21 3.14 9.37
N LEU A 280 22.24 2.24 9.19
CA LEU A 280 21.42 1.76 10.29
C LEU A 280 22.26 0.86 11.22
N PRO A 281 22.11 0.97 12.55
CA PRO A 281 22.68 0.02 13.46
C PRO A 281 22.12 -1.39 13.19
N GLU A 282 22.94 -2.41 13.47
CA GLU A 282 22.47 -3.81 13.47
C GLU A 282 21.34 -3.95 14.49
N ASP A 283 20.23 -4.61 14.11
CA ASP A 283 19.07 -4.84 14.97
C ASP A 283 19.30 -5.96 15.99
#